data_7ebbce15cf9f4475d740e1cffa277367
#
_entry.id   7ebbce15cf9f4475d740e1cffa277367
#
_cell.length_a   1.000
_cell.length_b   1.000
_cell.length_c   1.000
_cell.angle_alpha   90.00
_cell.angle_beta   90.00
_cell.angle_gamma   90.00
#
_symmetry.space_group_name_H-M   'P 1'
#
loop_
_entity.id
_entity.type
_entity.pdbx_description
1 polymer ?
#
loop_
_entity_poly.entity_id
_entity_poly.type
_entity_poly.pdbx_seq_one_letter_code
_entity_poly.pdbx_strand_id
1 'polypeptide(L)'
;MTKLLGLICVFCLTINISAQRIKTSKDSTKVFYDKVFKSLEVAYLHKKDFDWKKLKAETIKNLETAKDFKSSLKEVKVLLDKIGADHSKVMYQGKNYGPTVDVQWENFSDAWMRKFKTKPEFEAKVLDERYGYILMPNISFDDFSSENVHKIAQPLYDKIAELKTNNKLEGWIVDLRFNTGGNLAPMLLALYDLLGDNVVWGTLDGDKKLINSTKLNKGVYDQGEKKPSYIKPSGELINKSKVAVIIGGLTASSGEVTALAFKGRANTIFIGEKTLGKTTSNMVVTLPFDARMPLSIGYDCDRNGNYYKQILPDIIVSKQDNFDDLLQDKNIQEAILFFNKK
;
A
#
# COMPACT_ATOMS: atom_id res chain seq x y z
N MET A 1 21.10 -0.93 -73.24
CA MET A 1 20.94 -0.26 -71.91
C MET A 1 19.49 -0.44 -71.49
N THR A 2 19.20 -1.50 -70.80
CA THR A 2 17.86 -1.89 -70.41
C THR A 2 17.68 -1.68 -68.90
N LYS A 3 16.81 -0.75 -68.49
CA LYS A 3 16.48 -0.48 -67.09
C LYS A 3 15.47 -1.54 -66.60
N LEU A 4 15.85 -2.32 -65.60
CA LEU A 4 15.00 -3.29 -64.91
C LEU A 4 14.32 -2.52 -63.75
N LEU A 5 12.99 -2.31 -63.83
CA LEU A 5 12.18 -1.79 -62.72
C LEU A 5 11.83 -2.99 -61.82
N GLY A 6 12.33 -2.98 -60.60
CA GLY A 6 11.93 -3.92 -59.58
C GLY A 6 10.63 -3.50 -58.91
N LEU A 7 9.60 -4.30 -59.04
CA LEU A 7 8.29 -4.12 -58.39
C LEU A 7 8.39 -4.66 -56.95
N ILE A 8 8.38 -3.79 -55.95
CA ILE A 8 8.30 -4.17 -54.54
C ILE A 8 6.82 -4.35 -54.21
N CYS A 9 6.37 -5.60 -54.10
CA CYS A 9 5.06 -5.95 -53.54
C CYS A 9 5.14 -5.81 -52.02
N VAL A 10 4.56 -4.74 -51.45
CA VAL A 10 4.28 -4.58 -50.04
C VAL A 10 3.08 -5.47 -49.69
N PHE A 11 3.33 -6.62 -49.06
CA PHE A 11 2.28 -7.45 -48.47
C PHE A 11 1.82 -6.77 -47.18
N CYS A 12 0.73 -6.02 -47.22
CA CYS A 12 0.00 -5.57 -46.05
C CYS A 12 -0.68 -6.78 -45.40
N LEU A 13 -0.05 -7.36 -44.40
CA LEU A 13 -0.69 -8.28 -43.47
C LEU A 13 -1.69 -7.47 -42.64
N THR A 14 -2.96 -7.46 -43.05
CA THR A 14 -4.08 -7.01 -42.24
C THR A 14 -4.29 -8.04 -41.13
N ILE A 15 -3.75 -7.75 -39.94
CA ILE A 15 -4.10 -8.48 -38.72
C ILE A 15 -5.55 -8.10 -38.42
N ASN A 16 -6.49 -8.98 -38.78
CA ASN A 16 -7.86 -8.89 -38.33
C ASN A 16 -7.88 -9.15 -36.81
N ILE A 17 -7.71 -8.10 -36.03
CA ILE A 17 -8.10 -8.10 -34.62
C ILE A 17 -9.61 -8.19 -34.62
N SER A 18 -10.15 -9.38 -34.48
CA SER A 18 -11.56 -9.60 -34.19
C SER A 18 -11.84 -9.01 -32.82
N ALA A 19 -12.11 -7.71 -32.77
CA ALA A 19 -12.75 -7.07 -31.63
C ALA A 19 -14.12 -7.73 -31.49
N GLN A 20 -14.22 -8.71 -30.58
CA GLN A 20 -15.46 -9.37 -30.27
C GLN A 20 -16.45 -8.30 -29.80
N ARG A 21 -17.37 -7.88 -30.66
CA ARG A 21 -18.40 -6.89 -30.35
C ARG A 21 -19.24 -7.45 -29.20
N ILE A 22 -19.03 -6.91 -28.00
CA ILE A 22 -19.86 -7.20 -26.83
C ILE A 22 -21.26 -6.66 -27.16
N LYS A 23 -22.18 -7.55 -27.49
CA LYS A 23 -23.52 -7.22 -28.00
C LYS A 23 -24.56 -7.05 -26.91
N THR A 24 -24.34 -7.63 -25.70
CA THR A 24 -25.33 -7.64 -24.62
C THR A 24 -24.69 -7.42 -23.26
N SER A 25 -25.49 -7.04 -22.27
CA SER A 25 -25.07 -6.95 -20.86
C SER A 25 -24.61 -8.30 -20.29
N LYS A 26 -25.19 -9.42 -20.75
CA LYS A 26 -24.78 -10.77 -20.36
C LYS A 26 -23.38 -11.11 -20.90
N ASP A 27 -23.06 -10.69 -22.14
CA ASP A 27 -21.73 -10.89 -22.72
C ASP A 27 -20.68 -10.09 -21.94
N SER A 28 -21.00 -8.87 -21.54
CA SER A 28 -20.13 -8.02 -20.70
C SER A 28 -19.84 -8.69 -19.35
N THR A 29 -20.87 -9.19 -18.69
CA THR A 29 -20.76 -9.90 -17.42
C THR A 29 -19.88 -11.13 -17.55
N LYS A 30 -20.10 -11.95 -18.59
CA LYS A 30 -19.31 -13.14 -18.84
C LYS A 30 -17.82 -12.82 -19.06
N VAL A 31 -17.51 -11.86 -19.95
CA VAL A 31 -16.12 -11.47 -20.24
C VAL A 31 -15.41 -10.95 -18.99
N PHE A 32 -16.12 -10.18 -18.18
CA PHE A 32 -15.59 -9.64 -16.92
C PHE A 32 -15.24 -10.76 -15.91
N TYR A 33 -16.20 -11.64 -15.62
CA TYR A 33 -15.96 -12.73 -14.65
C TYR A 33 -14.99 -13.79 -15.13
N ASP A 34 -14.93 -14.06 -16.43
CA ASP A 34 -13.89 -14.94 -17.00
C ASP A 34 -12.48 -14.35 -16.72
N LYS A 35 -12.29 -13.05 -16.83
CA LYS A 35 -11.03 -12.39 -16.50
C LYS A 35 -10.77 -12.39 -14.98
N VAL A 36 -11.79 -12.14 -14.14
CA VAL A 36 -11.68 -12.20 -12.68
C VAL A 36 -11.21 -13.60 -12.25
N PHE A 37 -11.90 -14.66 -12.65
CA PHE A 37 -11.54 -16.04 -12.32
C PHE A 37 -10.14 -16.40 -12.81
N LYS A 38 -9.80 -16.08 -14.07
CA LYS A 38 -8.46 -16.31 -14.59
C LYS A 38 -7.39 -15.65 -13.74
N SER A 39 -7.65 -14.43 -13.25
CA SER A 39 -6.69 -13.72 -12.42
C SER A 39 -6.55 -14.35 -11.03
N LEU A 40 -7.66 -14.77 -10.42
CA LEU A 40 -7.67 -15.46 -9.13
C LEU A 40 -6.96 -16.83 -9.22
N GLU A 41 -7.26 -17.65 -10.20
CA GLU A 41 -6.64 -18.97 -10.42
C GLU A 41 -5.12 -18.88 -10.63
N VAL A 42 -4.65 -17.82 -11.29
CA VAL A 42 -3.23 -17.67 -11.62
C VAL A 42 -2.45 -16.99 -10.51
N ALA A 43 -2.99 -15.93 -9.92
CA ALA A 43 -2.20 -15.00 -9.10
C ALA A 43 -2.63 -14.88 -7.64
N TYR A 44 -3.86 -15.28 -7.25
CA TYR A 44 -4.29 -15.15 -5.86
C TYR A 44 -3.37 -15.92 -4.91
N LEU A 45 -3.03 -15.31 -3.79
CA LEU A 45 -2.11 -15.85 -2.78
C LEU A 45 -2.49 -17.27 -2.34
N HIS A 46 -3.78 -17.51 -2.09
CA HIS A 46 -4.33 -18.80 -1.65
C HIS A 46 -4.97 -19.61 -2.77
N LYS A 47 -4.52 -19.41 -4.01
CA LYS A 47 -5.12 -20.07 -5.20
C LYS A 47 -5.16 -21.59 -5.17
N LYS A 48 -4.31 -22.24 -4.39
CA LYS A 48 -4.24 -23.69 -4.25
C LYS A 48 -5.31 -24.26 -3.33
N ASP A 49 -6.00 -23.41 -2.53
CA ASP A 49 -6.90 -23.81 -1.45
C ASP A 49 -8.35 -24.00 -1.94
N PHE A 50 -8.63 -23.70 -3.23
CA PHE A 50 -9.99 -23.65 -3.75
C PHE A 50 -10.23 -24.50 -4.99
N ASP A 51 -11.44 -25.09 -5.06
CA ASP A 51 -12.01 -25.66 -6.28
C ASP A 51 -12.60 -24.53 -7.14
N TRP A 52 -11.78 -23.97 -8.01
CA TRP A 52 -12.17 -22.86 -8.89
C TRP A 52 -13.31 -23.20 -9.84
N LYS A 53 -13.40 -24.48 -10.28
CA LYS A 53 -14.50 -24.92 -11.14
C LYS A 53 -15.84 -24.85 -10.43
N LYS A 54 -15.88 -25.31 -9.18
CA LYS A 54 -17.08 -25.23 -8.32
C LYS A 54 -17.44 -23.79 -8.03
N LEU A 55 -16.48 -22.95 -7.59
CA LEU A 55 -16.69 -21.53 -7.32
C LEU A 55 -17.22 -20.78 -8.54
N LYS A 56 -16.67 -21.04 -9.72
CA LYS A 56 -17.12 -20.43 -10.98
C LYS A 56 -18.55 -20.82 -11.32
N ALA A 57 -18.92 -22.10 -11.16
CA ALA A 57 -20.28 -22.57 -11.41
C ALA A 57 -21.30 -21.91 -10.47
N GLU A 58 -20.98 -21.79 -9.17
CA GLU A 58 -21.82 -21.11 -8.19
C GLU A 58 -21.97 -19.63 -8.50
N THR A 59 -20.88 -18.93 -8.81
CA THR A 59 -20.91 -17.51 -9.21
C THR A 59 -21.77 -17.30 -10.45
N ILE A 60 -21.63 -18.15 -11.49
CA ILE A 60 -22.45 -18.06 -12.70
C ILE A 60 -23.94 -18.19 -12.37
N LYS A 61 -24.30 -19.14 -11.49
CA LYS A 61 -25.70 -19.32 -11.02
C LYS A 61 -26.21 -18.05 -10.32
N ASN A 62 -25.42 -17.43 -9.45
CA ASN A 62 -25.82 -16.18 -8.78
C ASN A 62 -25.99 -15.03 -9.79
N LEU A 63 -25.17 -14.99 -10.83
CA LEU A 63 -25.23 -13.97 -11.88
C LEU A 63 -26.50 -14.06 -12.75
N GLU A 64 -27.21 -15.17 -12.77
CA GLU A 64 -28.49 -15.29 -13.50
C GLU A 64 -29.55 -14.32 -13.01
N THR A 65 -29.47 -13.88 -11.76
CA THR A 65 -30.38 -12.91 -11.16
C THR A 65 -30.00 -11.45 -11.42
N ALA A 66 -28.81 -11.19 -11.97
CA ALA A 66 -28.33 -9.86 -12.27
C ALA A 66 -29.02 -9.28 -13.52
N LYS A 67 -29.62 -8.09 -13.36
CA LYS A 67 -30.33 -7.41 -14.45
C LYS A 67 -29.39 -6.88 -15.53
N ASP A 68 -28.20 -6.46 -15.14
CA ASP A 68 -27.19 -5.85 -15.99
C ASP A 68 -25.78 -6.05 -15.43
N PHE A 69 -24.76 -5.64 -16.19
CA PHE A 69 -23.36 -5.72 -15.76
C PHE A 69 -23.11 -4.99 -14.44
N LYS A 70 -23.65 -3.81 -14.23
CA LYS A 70 -23.41 -3.02 -13.02
C LYS A 70 -23.99 -3.68 -11.78
N SER A 71 -25.18 -4.27 -11.88
CA SER A 71 -25.79 -5.03 -10.77
C SER A 71 -25.05 -6.32 -10.48
N SER A 72 -24.39 -6.93 -11.48
CA SER A 72 -23.58 -8.13 -11.32
C SER A 72 -22.34 -7.89 -10.44
N LEU A 73 -21.80 -6.66 -10.35
CA LEU A 73 -20.60 -6.36 -9.57
C LEU A 73 -20.75 -6.62 -8.06
N LYS A 74 -21.97 -6.74 -7.54
CA LYS A 74 -22.23 -7.15 -6.16
C LYS A 74 -21.73 -8.56 -5.87
N GLU A 75 -21.74 -9.43 -6.88
CA GLU A 75 -21.26 -10.81 -6.76
C GLU A 75 -19.73 -10.88 -6.56
N VAL A 76 -18.97 -9.85 -6.96
CA VAL A 76 -17.53 -9.73 -6.64
C VAL A 76 -17.31 -9.81 -5.13
N LYS A 77 -18.11 -9.07 -4.35
CA LYS A 77 -18.01 -9.11 -2.88
C LYS A 77 -18.26 -10.52 -2.35
N VAL A 78 -19.32 -11.18 -2.81
CA VAL A 78 -19.68 -12.54 -2.41
C VAL A 78 -18.54 -13.52 -2.70
N LEU A 79 -17.97 -13.44 -3.90
CA LEU A 79 -16.84 -14.28 -4.32
C LEU A 79 -15.60 -14.04 -3.45
N LEU A 80 -15.22 -12.76 -3.24
CA LEU A 80 -14.02 -12.42 -2.47
C LEU A 80 -14.19 -12.73 -0.98
N ASP A 81 -15.37 -12.52 -0.39
CA ASP A 81 -15.69 -12.95 0.98
C ASP A 81 -15.53 -14.48 1.11
N LYS A 82 -16.07 -15.22 0.16
CA LYS A 82 -16.06 -16.70 0.18
C LYS A 82 -14.65 -17.29 0.14
N ILE A 83 -13.73 -16.64 -0.56
CA ILE A 83 -12.34 -17.09 -0.64
C ILE A 83 -11.43 -16.40 0.40
N GLY A 84 -11.98 -15.59 1.31
CA GLY A 84 -11.20 -14.88 2.33
C GLY A 84 -10.23 -13.84 1.77
N ALA A 85 -10.50 -13.30 0.58
CA ALA A 85 -9.64 -12.32 -0.08
C ALA A 85 -9.89 -10.90 0.47
N ASP A 86 -9.74 -10.73 1.77
CA ASP A 86 -10.16 -9.56 2.56
C ASP A 86 -9.34 -8.27 2.30
N HIS A 87 -8.23 -8.37 1.57
CA HIS A 87 -7.43 -7.24 1.11
C HIS A 87 -7.54 -7.02 -0.42
N SER A 88 -8.36 -7.81 -1.11
CA SER A 88 -8.64 -7.68 -2.54
C SER A 88 -9.99 -7.01 -2.78
N LYS A 89 -10.11 -6.26 -3.86
CA LYS A 89 -11.37 -5.61 -4.26
C LYS A 89 -11.37 -5.31 -5.75
N VAL A 90 -12.54 -5.10 -6.33
CA VAL A 90 -12.68 -4.53 -7.67
C VAL A 90 -13.04 -3.06 -7.54
N MET A 91 -12.32 -2.22 -8.26
CA MET A 91 -12.56 -0.79 -8.39
C MET A 91 -13.17 -0.53 -9.76
N TYR A 92 -14.35 0.08 -9.81
CA TYR A 92 -15.05 0.40 -11.04
C TYR A 92 -15.85 1.69 -10.90
N GLN A 93 -15.61 2.65 -11.78
CA GLN A 93 -16.28 3.97 -11.79
C GLN A 93 -16.34 4.64 -10.40
N GLY A 94 -15.19 4.70 -9.72
CA GLY A 94 -15.05 5.32 -8.39
C GLY A 94 -15.70 4.53 -7.25
N LYS A 95 -16.22 3.32 -7.49
CA LYS A 95 -16.79 2.43 -6.47
C LYS A 95 -15.90 1.21 -6.22
N ASN A 96 -15.87 0.78 -4.98
CA ASN A 96 -15.19 -0.44 -4.56
C ASN A 96 -16.19 -1.56 -4.35
N TYR A 97 -15.88 -2.76 -4.88
CA TYR A 97 -16.63 -4.00 -4.71
C TYR A 97 -15.66 -5.02 -4.10
N GLY A 98 -15.85 -5.35 -2.86
CA GLY A 98 -14.98 -6.27 -2.11
C GLY A 98 -15.50 -6.51 -0.71
N PRO A 99 -14.76 -7.28 0.09
CA PRO A 99 -15.10 -7.57 1.47
C PRO A 99 -15.31 -6.30 2.30
N THR A 100 -16.19 -6.37 3.25
CA THR A 100 -16.38 -5.30 4.24
C THR A 100 -15.27 -5.43 5.27
N VAL A 101 -14.57 -4.34 5.54
CA VAL A 101 -13.66 -4.26 6.67
C VAL A 101 -14.50 -3.90 7.90
N ASP A 102 -14.55 -4.81 8.86
CA ASP A 102 -15.23 -4.54 10.12
C ASP A 102 -14.31 -3.74 11.04
N VAL A 103 -14.52 -2.44 11.08
CA VAL A 103 -13.79 -1.51 11.95
C VAL A 103 -14.61 -1.30 13.21
N GLN A 104 -14.04 -1.69 14.35
CA GLN A 104 -14.66 -1.50 15.66
C GLN A 104 -14.42 -0.04 16.12
N TRP A 105 -15.29 0.87 15.65
CA TRP A 105 -15.14 2.32 15.86
C TRP A 105 -15.14 2.72 17.34
N GLU A 106 -15.78 1.95 18.19
CA GLU A 106 -15.79 2.11 19.65
C GLU A 106 -14.41 1.95 20.29
N ASN A 107 -13.45 1.37 19.58
CA ASN A 107 -12.07 1.22 20.06
C ASN A 107 -11.22 2.47 19.89
N PHE A 108 -11.70 3.48 19.17
CA PHE A 108 -10.96 4.74 18.98
C PHE A 108 -11.36 5.77 20.02
N SER A 109 -10.40 6.64 20.42
CA SER A 109 -10.68 7.77 21.29
C SER A 109 -11.49 8.86 20.58
N ASP A 110 -12.22 9.68 21.35
CA ASP A 110 -12.92 10.84 20.79
C ASP A 110 -11.93 11.83 20.12
N ALA A 111 -10.74 12.01 20.68
CA ALA A 111 -9.71 12.86 20.10
C ALA A 111 -9.23 12.31 18.74
N TRP A 112 -9.02 10.98 18.65
CA TRP A 112 -8.68 10.32 17.39
C TRP A 112 -9.79 10.49 16.35
N MET A 113 -11.06 10.25 16.75
CA MET A 113 -12.22 10.40 15.86
C MET A 113 -12.40 11.83 15.37
N ARG A 114 -12.17 12.84 16.22
CA ARG A 114 -12.18 14.24 15.79
C ARG A 114 -11.09 14.52 14.76
N LYS A 115 -9.86 14.14 15.03
CA LYS A 115 -8.73 14.34 14.09
C LYS A 115 -8.95 13.60 12.78
N PHE A 116 -9.43 12.35 12.80
CA PHE A 116 -9.71 11.56 11.60
C PHE A 116 -10.73 12.24 10.66
N LYS A 117 -11.78 12.85 11.22
CA LYS A 117 -12.80 13.60 10.44
C LYS A 117 -12.22 14.82 9.71
N THR A 118 -11.12 15.39 10.17
CA THR A 118 -10.44 16.50 9.48
C THR A 118 -9.64 16.06 8.26
N LYS A 119 -9.54 14.73 8.00
CA LYS A 119 -8.71 14.15 6.94
C LYS A 119 -7.26 14.65 7.06
N PRO A 120 -6.54 14.23 8.11
CA PRO A 120 -5.22 14.76 8.40
C PRO A 120 -4.27 14.59 7.21
N GLU A 121 -3.53 15.64 6.92
CA GLU A 121 -2.51 15.69 5.89
C GLU A 121 -1.13 15.41 6.48
N PHE A 122 -0.12 15.29 5.62
CA PHE A 122 1.26 15.14 6.04
C PHE A 122 1.72 16.36 6.85
N GLU A 123 2.28 16.08 8.03
CA GLU A 123 2.89 17.08 8.89
C GLU A 123 4.34 16.66 9.21
N ALA A 124 5.26 17.64 9.21
CA ALA A 124 6.60 17.48 9.76
C ALA A 124 6.94 18.72 10.57
N LYS A 125 7.28 18.54 11.85
CA LYS A 125 7.57 19.65 12.78
C LYS A 125 8.47 19.20 13.93
N VAL A 126 8.99 20.17 14.68
CA VAL A 126 9.74 19.90 15.91
C VAL A 126 8.79 19.99 17.10
N LEU A 127 8.90 19.04 18.01
CA LEU A 127 8.24 19.06 19.32
C LEU A 127 9.28 19.31 20.41
N ASP A 128 8.92 20.17 21.37
CA ASP A 128 9.76 20.49 22.55
C ASP A 128 11.22 20.85 22.17
N GLU A 129 11.39 21.55 21.03
CA GLU A 129 12.70 21.94 20.45
C GLU A 129 13.71 20.79 20.24
N ARG A 130 13.35 19.54 20.57
CA ARG A 130 14.23 18.38 20.68
C ARG A 130 13.84 17.19 19.79
N TYR A 131 12.58 17.05 19.42
CA TYR A 131 12.09 15.83 18.77
C TYR A 131 11.45 16.13 17.43
N GLY A 132 11.87 15.40 16.38
CA GLY A 132 11.20 15.45 15.09
C GLY A 132 9.91 14.65 15.13
N TYR A 133 8.81 15.24 14.69
CA TYR A 133 7.51 14.58 14.54
C TYR A 133 7.09 14.58 13.09
N ILE A 134 6.70 13.41 12.59
CA ILE A 134 6.23 13.18 11.24
C ILE A 134 4.89 12.46 11.33
N LEU A 135 3.81 13.15 10.95
CA LEU A 135 2.53 12.50 10.70
C LEU A 135 2.49 12.09 9.24
N MET A 136 2.43 10.78 8.99
CA MET A 136 2.36 10.21 7.65
C MET A 136 0.97 9.56 7.45
N PRO A 137 -0.01 10.27 6.88
CA PRO A 137 -1.32 9.71 6.57
C PRO A 137 -1.25 8.83 5.31
N ASN A 138 -2.40 8.32 4.86
CA ASN A 138 -2.48 7.65 3.57
C ASN A 138 -2.15 8.60 2.41
N ILE A 139 -1.48 8.06 1.39
CA ILE A 139 -1.17 8.77 0.14
C ILE A 139 -1.79 7.99 -1.01
N SER A 140 -2.68 8.59 -1.80
CA SER A 140 -3.36 7.90 -2.89
C SER A 140 -3.40 8.76 -4.16
N PHE A 141 -2.98 8.15 -5.28
CA PHE A 141 -3.02 8.75 -6.62
C PHE A 141 -3.04 7.62 -7.67
N ASP A 142 -3.41 7.95 -8.91
CA ASP A 142 -3.59 6.99 -10.01
C ASP A 142 -2.41 6.92 -10.99
N ASP A 143 -1.57 7.96 -11.07
CA ASP A 143 -0.41 8.00 -11.95
C ASP A 143 0.85 7.50 -11.20
N PHE A 144 1.21 6.25 -11.44
CA PHE A 144 2.35 5.56 -10.81
C PHE A 144 3.69 5.84 -11.52
N SER A 145 3.75 6.81 -12.47
CA SER A 145 5.00 7.16 -13.12
C SER A 145 6.04 7.65 -12.11
N SER A 146 7.30 7.34 -12.39
CA SER A 146 8.44 7.76 -11.54
C SER A 146 8.46 9.27 -11.33
N GLU A 147 8.13 10.03 -12.37
CA GLU A 147 8.05 11.49 -12.36
C GLU A 147 6.95 11.99 -11.41
N ASN A 148 5.77 11.37 -11.43
CA ASN A 148 4.67 11.74 -10.54
C ASN A 148 4.97 11.35 -9.09
N VAL A 149 5.55 10.17 -8.87
CA VAL A 149 5.99 9.75 -7.52
C VAL A 149 7.03 10.73 -6.98
N HIS A 150 8.02 11.15 -7.80
CA HIS A 150 9.01 12.16 -7.42
C HIS A 150 8.35 13.49 -7.03
N LYS A 151 7.42 13.98 -7.84
CA LYS A 151 6.68 15.22 -7.57
C LYS A 151 5.95 15.20 -6.23
N ILE A 152 5.47 14.04 -5.81
CA ILE A 152 4.76 13.87 -4.53
C ILE A 152 5.75 13.64 -3.38
N ALA A 153 6.75 12.77 -3.56
CA ALA A 153 7.67 12.37 -2.50
C ALA A 153 8.68 13.46 -2.13
N GLN A 154 9.20 14.20 -3.11
CA GLN A 154 10.27 15.19 -2.88
C GLN A 154 9.84 16.28 -1.87
N PRO A 155 8.67 16.93 -2.00
CA PRO A 155 8.26 17.94 -1.02
C PRO A 155 8.10 17.40 0.40
N LEU A 156 7.69 16.11 0.55
CA LEU A 156 7.56 15.47 1.86
C LEU A 156 8.95 15.22 2.47
N TYR A 157 9.87 14.70 1.65
CA TYR A 157 11.26 14.52 2.04
C TYR A 157 11.91 15.85 2.43
N ASP A 158 11.74 16.90 1.61
CA ASP A 158 12.38 18.20 1.83
C ASP A 158 11.97 18.82 3.19
N LYS A 159 10.70 18.68 3.59
CA LYS A 159 10.25 19.11 4.92
C LYS A 159 10.95 18.37 6.06
N ILE A 160 11.18 17.06 5.93
CA ILE A 160 11.91 16.26 6.93
C ILE A 160 13.40 16.64 6.92
N ALA A 161 13.99 16.81 5.75
CA ALA A 161 15.38 17.21 5.58
C ALA A 161 15.66 18.61 6.16
N GLU A 162 14.70 19.53 6.01
CA GLU A 162 14.78 20.87 6.63
C GLU A 162 14.83 20.78 8.17
N LEU A 163 13.96 19.97 8.79
CA LEU A 163 13.97 19.79 10.25
C LEU A 163 15.30 19.21 10.73
N LYS A 164 15.81 18.19 10.02
CA LYS A 164 17.10 17.55 10.30
C LYS A 164 18.27 18.54 10.24
N THR A 165 18.24 19.44 9.27
CA THR A 165 19.34 20.39 9.01
C THR A 165 19.34 21.54 9.99
N ASN A 166 18.16 22.05 10.34
CA ASN A 166 18.01 23.27 11.14
C ASN A 166 17.96 23.00 12.65
N ASN A 167 17.87 21.73 13.09
CA ASN A 167 17.70 21.40 14.49
C ASN A 167 18.61 20.24 14.91
N LYS A 168 19.07 20.27 16.18
CA LYS A 168 19.77 19.14 16.81
C LYS A 168 18.74 18.26 17.51
N LEU A 169 18.17 17.28 16.78
CA LEU A 169 17.11 16.43 17.27
C LEU A 169 17.66 15.18 17.99
N GLU A 170 17.05 14.81 19.10
CA GLU A 170 17.43 13.67 19.94
C GLU A 170 16.71 12.36 19.56
N GLY A 171 15.61 12.48 18.81
CA GLY A 171 14.84 11.35 18.31
C GLY A 171 13.76 11.78 17.33
N TRP A 172 13.16 10.79 16.66
CA TRP A 172 12.13 11.00 15.65
C TRP A 172 10.89 10.16 15.92
N ILE A 173 9.74 10.76 15.78
CA ILE A 173 8.44 10.13 15.90
C ILE A 173 7.84 10.03 14.51
N VAL A 174 7.50 8.82 14.07
CA VAL A 174 6.76 8.55 12.83
C VAL A 174 5.37 8.06 13.21
N ASP A 175 4.38 8.94 13.07
CA ASP A 175 2.99 8.67 13.43
C ASP A 175 2.20 8.16 12.22
N LEU A 176 1.79 6.89 12.28
CA LEU A 176 1.05 6.18 11.24
C LEU A 176 -0.42 5.92 11.63
N ARG A 177 -0.93 6.49 12.73
CA ARG A 177 -2.29 6.22 13.24
C ARG A 177 -3.40 6.51 12.22
N PHE A 178 -3.15 7.42 11.25
CA PHE A 178 -4.09 7.76 10.17
C PHE A 178 -3.69 7.19 8.81
N ASN A 179 -2.70 6.29 8.76
CA ASN A 179 -2.23 5.72 7.50
C ASN A 179 -3.00 4.44 7.15
N THR A 180 -4.08 4.60 6.41
CA THR A 180 -4.92 3.49 5.93
C THR A 180 -4.38 2.82 4.65
N GLY A 181 -3.16 3.16 4.22
CA GLY A 181 -2.50 2.60 3.05
C GLY A 181 -2.42 3.57 1.86
N GLY A 182 -2.49 3.02 0.66
CA GLY A 182 -2.36 3.77 -0.61
C GLY A 182 -1.05 3.48 -1.33
N ASN A 183 -0.37 4.52 -1.83
CA ASN A 183 0.86 4.41 -2.60
C ASN A 183 2.08 4.43 -1.68
N LEU A 184 2.80 3.31 -1.62
CA LEU A 184 3.91 3.09 -0.67
C LEU A 184 5.18 3.90 -1.00
N ALA A 185 5.57 3.95 -2.29
CA ALA A 185 6.85 4.52 -2.69
C ALA A 185 7.09 5.95 -2.15
N PRO A 186 6.14 6.91 -2.23
CA PRO A 186 6.37 8.25 -1.70
C PRO A 186 6.53 8.28 -0.17
N MET A 187 5.87 7.36 0.57
CA MET A 187 6.00 7.27 2.03
C MET A 187 7.42 6.87 2.42
N LEU A 188 7.96 5.81 1.80
CA LEU A 188 9.31 5.33 2.10
C LEU A 188 10.39 6.27 1.59
N LEU A 189 10.19 6.90 0.43
CA LEU A 189 11.09 7.92 -0.10
C LEU A 189 11.15 9.16 0.80
N ALA A 190 10.01 9.62 1.33
CA ALA A 190 9.99 10.72 2.29
C ALA A 190 10.78 10.40 3.57
N LEU A 191 10.76 9.15 4.02
CA LEU A 191 11.43 8.66 5.23
C LEU A 191 12.86 8.13 4.96
N TYR A 192 13.39 8.38 3.76
CA TYR A 192 14.69 7.83 3.31
C TYR A 192 15.83 8.06 4.30
N ASP A 193 16.00 9.27 4.83
CA ASP A 193 17.11 9.57 5.73
C ASP A 193 17.05 8.78 7.06
N LEU A 194 15.85 8.43 7.51
CA LEU A 194 15.64 7.58 8.69
C LEU A 194 15.85 6.10 8.38
N LEU A 195 15.55 5.66 7.15
CA LEU A 195 15.66 4.27 6.71
C LEU A 195 17.06 3.92 6.19
N GLY A 196 17.71 4.87 5.51
CA GLY A 196 19.04 4.74 4.91
C GLY A 196 19.07 3.81 3.70
N ASP A 197 20.27 3.58 3.18
CA ASP A 197 20.54 2.67 2.06
C ASP A 197 20.45 1.21 2.53
N ASN A 198 19.26 0.65 2.48
CA ASN A 198 18.93 -0.67 3.00
C ASN A 198 17.82 -1.37 2.22
N VAL A 199 17.73 -2.70 2.38
CA VAL A 199 16.46 -3.41 2.18
C VAL A 199 15.47 -2.88 3.21
N VAL A 200 14.29 -2.49 2.78
CA VAL A 200 13.26 -1.89 3.66
C VAL A 200 12.06 -2.81 3.86
N TRP A 201 11.72 -3.62 2.88
CA TRP A 201 10.67 -4.64 3.00
C TRP A 201 10.82 -5.66 1.87
N GLY A 202 10.03 -6.74 1.92
CA GLY A 202 9.99 -7.75 0.89
C GLY A 202 8.63 -8.41 0.75
N THR A 203 8.51 -9.28 -0.26
CA THR A 203 7.32 -10.09 -0.51
C THR A 203 7.68 -11.57 -0.39
N LEU A 204 6.86 -12.32 0.33
CA LEU A 204 6.92 -13.76 0.44
C LEU A 204 5.81 -14.39 -0.41
N ASP A 205 6.03 -15.57 -0.96
CA ASP A 205 5.00 -16.38 -1.61
C ASP A 205 4.03 -17.05 -0.62
N GLY A 206 3.12 -17.87 -1.12
CA GLY A 206 2.18 -18.64 -0.30
C GLY A 206 2.83 -19.63 0.66
N ASP A 207 4.05 -20.08 0.38
CA ASP A 207 4.86 -20.97 1.21
C ASP A 207 5.82 -20.18 2.12
N LYS A 208 5.64 -18.85 2.20
CA LYS A 208 6.46 -17.88 2.96
C LYS A 208 7.94 -17.86 2.57
N LYS A 209 8.25 -18.14 1.33
CA LYS A 209 9.59 -17.97 0.76
C LYS A 209 9.72 -16.58 0.16
N LEU A 210 10.86 -15.92 0.37
CA LEU A 210 11.14 -14.61 -0.18
C LEU A 210 11.20 -14.66 -1.71
N ILE A 211 10.37 -13.89 -2.39
CA ILE A 211 10.32 -13.79 -3.85
C ILE A 211 10.79 -12.42 -4.37
N ASN A 212 10.72 -11.40 -3.54
CA ASN A 212 11.20 -10.05 -3.89
C ASN A 212 11.62 -9.29 -2.63
N SER A 213 12.58 -8.38 -2.80
CA SER A 213 12.96 -7.41 -1.77
C SER A 213 13.10 -6.02 -2.38
N THR A 214 12.61 -5.03 -1.67
CA THR A 214 12.67 -3.61 -2.05
C THR A 214 13.78 -2.92 -1.30
N LYS A 215 14.58 -2.12 -2.01
CA LYS A 215 15.71 -1.38 -1.45
C LYS A 215 15.49 0.12 -1.60
N LEU A 216 15.95 0.87 -0.61
CA LEU A 216 16.29 2.27 -0.78
C LEU A 216 17.81 2.36 -1.01
N ASN A 217 18.22 3.10 -2.02
CA ASN A 217 19.63 3.32 -2.34
C ASN A 217 19.81 4.68 -2.98
N LYS A 218 20.53 5.58 -2.32
CA LYS A 218 20.80 6.95 -2.78
C LYS A 218 19.56 7.70 -3.25
N GLY A 219 18.47 7.57 -2.47
CA GLY A 219 17.19 8.19 -2.78
C GLY A 219 16.37 7.49 -3.85
N VAL A 220 16.74 6.30 -4.28
CA VAL A 220 16.00 5.48 -5.24
C VAL A 220 15.25 4.38 -4.50
N TYR A 221 13.97 4.22 -4.82
CA TYR A 221 13.11 3.12 -4.38
C TYR A 221 13.12 2.04 -5.47
N ASP A 222 13.88 0.97 -5.23
CA ASP A 222 14.19 -0.07 -6.22
C ASP A 222 13.45 -1.36 -5.92
N GLN A 223 12.55 -1.73 -6.82
CA GLN A 223 11.84 -3.02 -6.86
C GLN A 223 12.21 -3.86 -8.10
N GLY A 224 13.29 -3.49 -8.79
CA GLY A 224 13.69 -4.11 -10.06
C GLY A 224 12.97 -3.55 -11.28
N GLU A 225 12.36 -2.39 -11.19
CA GLU A 225 11.67 -1.71 -12.29
C GLU A 225 12.66 -1.01 -13.25
N LYS A 226 12.27 -0.88 -14.53
CA LYS A 226 13.10 -0.16 -15.53
C LYS A 226 13.26 1.32 -15.21
N LYS A 227 12.27 1.94 -14.56
CA LYS A 227 12.26 3.33 -14.13
C LYS A 227 11.81 3.40 -12.68
N PRO A 228 12.74 3.25 -11.73
CA PRO A 228 12.40 3.28 -10.31
C PRO A 228 11.96 4.68 -9.88
N SER A 229 11.14 4.72 -8.84
CA SER A 229 10.76 5.97 -8.17
C SER A 229 11.93 6.53 -7.38
N TYR A 230 12.03 7.85 -7.24
CA TYR A 230 13.19 8.48 -6.63
C TYR A 230 12.87 9.81 -5.95
N ILE A 231 13.79 10.24 -5.09
CA ILE A 231 13.98 11.61 -4.62
C ILE A 231 15.42 12.05 -4.86
N LYS A 232 15.69 13.31 -4.66
CA LYS A 232 17.05 13.88 -4.61
C LYS A 232 17.37 14.14 -3.13
N PRO A 233 18.06 13.23 -2.44
CA PRO A 233 18.36 13.40 -1.03
C PRO A 233 19.39 14.50 -0.81
N SER A 234 19.35 15.14 0.37
CA SER A 234 20.28 16.19 0.77
C SER A 234 20.84 15.93 2.17
N GLY A 235 22.11 16.30 2.36
CA GLY A 235 22.81 16.15 3.63
C GLY A 235 23.06 14.69 4.03
N GLU A 236 23.36 14.47 5.31
CA GLU A 236 23.71 13.17 5.84
C GLU A 236 22.47 12.36 6.25
N LEU A 237 22.61 11.03 6.21
CA LEU A 237 21.58 10.12 6.72
C LEU A 237 21.50 10.18 8.25
N ILE A 238 20.29 10.07 8.77
CA ILE A 238 20.00 9.97 10.21
C ILE A 238 19.48 8.59 10.59
N ASN A 239 19.87 7.57 9.83
CA ASN A 239 19.41 6.19 9.97
C ASN A 239 19.89 5.49 11.26
N LYS A 240 20.74 6.14 12.06
CA LYS A 240 21.17 5.68 13.39
C LYS A 240 20.39 6.34 14.54
N SER A 241 19.61 7.37 14.26
CA SER A 241 18.81 8.08 15.28
C SER A 241 17.79 7.16 15.93
N LYS A 242 17.39 7.47 17.16
CA LYS A 242 16.25 6.80 17.82
C LYS A 242 14.95 7.16 17.08
N VAL A 243 14.11 6.16 16.83
CA VAL A 243 12.81 6.32 16.17
C VAL A 243 11.71 5.64 16.98
N ALA A 244 10.63 6.36 17.26
CA ALA A 244 9.40 5.80 17.75
C ALA A 244 8.37 5.78 16.60
N VAL A 245 7.87 4.60 16.25
CA VAL A 245 6.82 4.42 15.24
C VAL A 245 5.50 4.25 15.97
N ILE A 246 4.58 5.21 15.82
CA ILE A 246 3.26 5.13 16.40
C ILE A 246 2.31 4.47 15.40
N ILE A 247 1.71 3.35 15.80
CA ILE A 247 0.77 2.57 15.00
C ILE A 247 -0.61 2.51 15.68
N GLY A 248 -1.65 2.24 14.93
CA GLY A 248 -3.01 2.16 15.48
C GLY A 248 -3.91 1.23 14.69
N GLY A 249 -5.14 1.03 15.16
CA GLY A 249 -6.11 0.09 14.62
C GLY A 249 -6.53 0.33 13.16
N LEU A 250 -6.29 1.52 12.60
CA LEU A 250 -6.47 1.81 11.17
C LEU A 250 -5.17 1.92 10.37
N THR A 251 -4.00 1.73 10.99
CA THR A 251 -2.76 1.55 10.23
C THR A 251 -2.89 0.28 9.38
N ALA A 252 -2.89 0.42 8.04
CA ALA A 252 -3.24 -0.67 7.14
C ALA A 252 -2.45 -0.63 5.83
N SER A 253 -2.25 -1.80 5.19
CA SER A 253 -1.70 -1.92 3.84
C SER A 253 -0.35 -1.19 3.72
N SER A 254 -0.18 -0.22 2.81
CA SER A 254 1.07 0.54 2.70
C SER A 254 1.47 1.26 3.99
N GLY A 255 0.52 1.57 4.89
CA GLY A 255 0.82 2.04 6.24
C GLY A 255 1.51 0.98 7.09
N GLU A 256 1.07 -0.28 6.99
CA GLU A 256 1.73 -1.41 7.65
C GLU A 256 3.10 -1.69 7.03
N VAL A 257 3.23 -1.63 5.70
CA VAL A 257 4.54 -1.79 5.05
C VAL A 257 5.50 -0.65 5.42
N THR A 258 4.98 0.58 5.58
CA THR A 258 5.79 1.69 6.11
C THR A 258 6.29 1.38 7.53
N ALA A 259 5.45 0.81 8.39
CA ALA A 259 5.86 0.34 9.72
C ALA A 259 6.85 -0.84 9.62
N LEU A 260 6.63 -1.82 8.72
CA LEU A 260 7.55 -2.94 8.47
C LEU A 260 8.94 -2.47 8.04
N ALA A 261 9.06 -1.35 7.31
CA ALA A 261 10.33 -0.79 6.93
C ALA A 261 11.20 -0.38 8.13
N PHE A 262 10.60 -0.14 9.29
CA PHE A 262 11.28 0.13 10.55
C PHE A 262 11.50 -1.13 11.41
N LYS A 263 10.82 -2.25 11.16
CA LYS A 263 11.10 -3.53 11.86
C LYS A 263 12.52 -4.01 11.52
N GLY A 264 13.23 -4.46 12.56
CA GLY A 264 14.63 -4.88 12.42
C GLY A 264 15.63 -3.73 12.24
N ARG A 265 15.20 -2.46 12.30
CA ARG A 265 16.10 -1.30 12.39
C ARG A 265 16.52 -1.10 13.85
N ALA A 266 17.82 -0.88 14.09
CA ALA A 266 18.31 -0.54 15.42
C ALA A 266 17.68 0.77 15.95
N ASN A 267 17.63 0.94 17.26
CA ASN A 267 17.13 2.14 17.94
C ASN A 267 15.68 2.49 17.53
N THR A 268 14.83 1.48 17.34
CA THR A 268 13.42 1.68 16.97
C THR A 268 12.50 1.01 17.98
N ILE A 269 11.41 1.69 18.34
CA ILE A 269 10.33 1.17 19.17
C ILE A 269 8.98 1.39 18.48
N PHE A 270 8.03 0.49 18.71
CA PHE A 270 6.66 0.59 18.23
C PHE A 270 5.73 0.89 19.40
N ILE A 271 4.88 1.90 19.26
CA ILE A 271 3.98 2.39 20.32
C ILE A 271 2.56 2.48 19.77
N GLY A 272 1.56 2.26 20.62
CA GLY A 272 0.15 2.44 20.29
C GLY A 272 -0.65 1.16 20.30
N GLU A 273 -1.41 0.88 19.25
CA GLU A 273 -2.27 -0.30 19.14
C GLU A 273 -1.86 -1.17 17.96
N LYS A 274 -2.29 -2.46 17.97
CA LYS A 274 -2.08 -3.37 16.85
C LYS A 274 -2.67 -2.81 15.56
N THR A 275 -2.01 -3.06 14.43
CA THR A 275 -2.47 -2.62 13.11
C THR A 275 -3.67 -3.42 12.60
N LEU A 276 -4.28 -2.98 11.49
CA LEU A 276 -5.49 -3.60 10.93
C LEU A 276 -5.26 -5.03 10.40
N GLY A 277 -4.05 -5.36 9.97
CA GLY A 277 -3.72 -6.71 9.47
C GLY A 277 -3.92 -6.90 7.97
N LYS A 278 -3.71 -5.85 7.18
CA LYS A 278 -3.69 -5.91 5.71
C LYS A 278 -2.25 -6.01 5.19
N THR A 279 -1.51 -7.00 5.68
CA THR A 279 -0.09 -7.23 5.41
C THR A 279 0.14 -8.20 4.26
N THR A 280 -0.62 -8.05 3.17
CA THR A 280 -0.44 -8.82 1.93
C THR A 280 -0.07 -7.90 0.79
N SER A 281 0.92 -8.32 0.01
CA SER A 281 1.33 -7.64 -1.22
C SER A 281 0.26 -7.75 -2.29
N ASN A 282 -0.14 -6.63 -2.87
CA ASN A 282 -1.15 -6.58 -3.91
C ASN A 282 -0.55 -6.24 -5.27
N MET A 283 -1.01 -6.97 -6.30
CA MET A 283 -0.81 -6.61 -7.70
C MET A 283 -2.10 -6.01 -8.26
N VAL A 284 -2.00 -4.92 -9.00
CA VAL A 284 -3.17 -4.35 -9.68
C VAL A 284 -3.39 -5.08 -11.00
N VAL A 285 -4.49 -5.82 -11.09
CA VAL A 285 -4.95 -6.48 -12.30
C VAL A 285 -5.88 -5.56 -13.07
N THR A 286 -5.59 -5.32 -14.35
CA THR A 286 -6.51 -4.64 -15.26
C THR A 286 -7.61 -5.62 -15.69
N LEU A 287 -8.85 -5.22 -15.45
CA LEU A 287 -10.05 -5.93 -15.83
C LEU A 287 -10.74 -5.25 -17.01
N PRO A 288 -11.67 -5.92 -17.73
CA PRO A 288 -12.50 -5.29 -18.76
C PRO A 288 -13.25 -4.05 -18.24
N PHE A 289 -13.57 -3.14 -19.14
CA PHE A 289 -14.37 -1.92 -18.89
C PHE A 289 -13.71 -0.94 -17.91
N ASP A 290 -12.37 -0.81 -17.99
CA ASP A 290 -11.55 0.08 -17.15
C ASP A 290 -11.64 -0.22 -15.66
N ALA A 291 -12.10 -1.43 -15.29
CA ALA A 291 -12.07 -1.88 -13.91
C ALA A 291 -10.63 -2.30 -13.52
N ARG A 292 -10.31 -2.13 -12.25
CA ARG A 292 -9.02 -2.54 -11.66
C ARG A 292 -9.26 -3.42 -10.44
N MET A 293 -8.41 -4.43 -10.26
CA MET A 293 -8.50 -5.33 -9.11
C MET A 293 -7.13 -5.40 -8.40
N PRO A 294 -6.91 -4.62 -7.33
CA PRO A 294 -5.87 -4.96 -6.37
C PRO A 294 -6.11 -6.38 -5.85
N LEU A 295 -5.20 -7.29 -6.13
CA LEU A 295 -5.28 -8.71 -5.82
C LEU A 295 -4.11 -9.11 -4.94
N SER A 296 -4.37 -9.72 -3.78
CA SER A 296 -3.34 -10.25 -2.89
C SER A 296 -2.61 -11.42 -3.53
N ILE A 297 -1.29 -11.27 -3.71
CA ILE A 297 -0.43 -12.23 -4.41
C ILE A 297 0.69 -12.81 -3.54
N GLY A 298 0.96 -12.20 -2.39
CA GLY A 298 2.03 -12.58 -1.47
C GLY A 298 1.81 -11.98 -0.09
N TYR A 299 2.71 -12.25 0.83
CA TYR A 299 2.75 -11.64 2.15
C TYR A 299 3.84 -10.58 2.18
N ASP A 300 3.57 -9.43 2.83
CA ASP A 300 4.59 -8.45 3.10
C ASP A 300 5.46 -8.90 4.28
N CYS A 301 6.77 -8.69 4.18
CA CYS A 301 7.71 -9.01 5.24
C CYS A 301 8.65 -7.84 5.54
N ASP A 302 9.25 -7.86 6.73
CA ASP A 302 10.27 -6.90 7.09
C ASP A 302 11.58 -7.12 6.30
N ARG A 303 12.59 -6.28 6.55
CA ARG A 303 13.92 -6.37 5.92
C ARG A 303 14.65 -7.69 6.15
N ASN A 304 14.24 -8.47 7.16
CA ASN A 304 14.83 -9.75 7.52
C ASN A 304 14.01 -10.95 7.01
N GLY A 305 12.91 -10.70 6.28
CA GLY A 305 12.03 -11.73 5.76
C GLY A 305 10.98 -12.25 6.75
N ASN A 306 10.77 -11.58 7.88
CA ASN A 306 9.78 -11.99 8.86
C ASN A 306 8.39 -11.46 8.46
N TYR A 307 7.39 -12.35 8.45
CA TYR A 307 5.99 -12.02 8.22
C TYR A 307 5.27 -11.69 9.53
N TYR A 308 4.43 -10.68 9.49
CA TYR A 308 3.56 -10.27 10.60
C TYR A 308 2.12 -10.18 10.09
N LYS A 309 1.21 -11.00 10.65
CA LYS A 309 -0.22 -10.90 10.31
C LYS A 309 -0.81 -9.54 10.71
N GLN A 310 -0.33 -9.00 11.82
CA GLN A 310 -0.58 -7.64 12.31
C GLN A 310 0.72 -7.18 12.96
N ILE A 311 1.02 -5.89 12.87
CA ILE A 311 2.16 -5.34 13.59
C ILE A 311 1.70 -5.00 15.00
N LEU A 312 2.35 -5.60 15.98
CA LEU A 312 2.08 -5.33 17.39
C LEU A 312 3.02 -4.24 17.89
N PRO A 313 2.54 -3.32 18.74
CA PRO A 313 3.41 -2.36 19.41
C PRO A 313 4.22 -3.04 20.52
N ASP A 314 5.40 -2.47 20.82
CA ASP A 314 6.23 -2.86 21.98
C ASP A 314 5.66 -2.24 23.27
N ILE A 315 5.03 -1.06 23.17
CA ILE A 315 4.32 -0.38 24.26
C ILE A 315 2.89 -0.15 23.80
N ILE A 316 1.95 -0.76 24.52
CA ILE A 316 0.51 -0.60 24.25
C ILE A 316 0.04 0.71 24.87
N VAL A 317 -0.53 1.59 24.03
CA VAL A 317 -1.24 2.80 24.43
C VAL A 317 -2.59 2.80 23.72
N SER A 318 -3.69 2.76 24.47
CA SER A 318 -5.04 2.72 23.89
C SER A 318 -5.87 3.89 24.37
N LYS A 319 -6.56 4.55 23.44
CA LYS A 319 -7.52 5.65 23.70
C LYS A 319 -6.99 6.84 24.52
N GLN A 320 -5.68 7.08 24.49
CA GLN A 320 -5.04 8.18 25.21
C GLN A 320 -4.40 9.20 24.23
N ASP A 321 -5.09 9.43 23.11
CA ASP A 321 -4.66 10.36 22.07
C ASP A 321 -4.95 11.80 22.47
N ASN A 322 -4.03 12.72 22.12
CA ASN A 322 -4.24 14.16 22.21
C ASN A 322 -3.59 14.85 21.01
N PHE A 323 -4.38 15.20 20.00
CA PHE A 323 -3.90 15.88 18.80
C PHE A 323 -3.98 17.43 18.92
N ASP A 324 -4.62 17.93 19.95
CA ASP A 324 -4.69 19.37 20.24
C ASP A 324 -3.39 19.85 20.94
N ASP A 325 -2.83 18.98 21.81
CA ASP A 325 -1.51 19.15 22.44
C ASP A 325 -0.76 17.82 22.39
N LEU A 326 0.15 17.68 21.40
CA LEU A 326 0.90 16.45 21.19
C LEU A 326 1.81 16.08 22.36
N LEU A 327 2.27 17.05 23.18
CA LEU A 327 3.09 16.73 24.35
C LEU A 327 2.26 16.09 25.48
N GLN A 328 0.92 16.21 25.43
CA GLN A 328 0.00 15.50 26.31
C GLN A 328 -0.53 14.19 25.70
N ASP A 329 -0.18 13.86 24.45
CA ASP A 329 -0.52 12.57 23.84
C ASP A 329 0.33 11.46 24.47
N LYS A 330 -0.32 10.42 24.99
CA LYS A 330 0.39 9.36 25.72
C LYS A 330 1.38 8.59 24.82
N ASN A 331 1.08 8.43 23.53
CA ASN A 331 2.01 7.78 22.59
C ASN A 331 3.29 8.63 22.43
N ILE A 332 3.14 9.94 22.35
CA ILE A 332 4.27 10.88 22.26
C ILE A 332 5.08 10.86 23.56
N GLN A 333 4.44 10.84 24.72
CA GLN A 333 5.12 10.76 26.02
C GLN A 333 5.97 9.47 26.13
N GLU A 334 5.43 8.32 25.71
CA GLU A 334 6.20 7.07 25.69
C GLU A 334 7.38 7.13 24.70
N ALA A 335 7.22 7.80 23.56
CA ALA A 335 8.32 8.04 22.62
C ALA A 335 9.44 8.86 23.26
N ILE A 336 9.08 9.95 23.94
CA ILE A 336 10.04 10.82 24.67
C ILE A 336 10.75 10.04 25.77
N LEU A 337 10.03 9.19 26.52
CA LEU A 337 10.65 8.31 27.52
C LEU A 337 11.68 7.37 26.90
N PHE A 338 11.38 6.83 25.72
CA PHE A 338 12.32 5.97 24.98
C PHE A 338 13.57 6.76 24.53
N PHE A 339 13.43 8.00 24.07
CA PHE A 339 14.56 8.82 23.62
C PHE A 339 15.47 9.18 24.76
N ASN A 340 14.95 9.40 25.98
CA ASN A 340 15.70 9.77 27.17
C ASN A 340 16.40 8.58 27.86
N LYS A 341 16.11 7.33 27.49
CA LYS A 341 16.87 6.16 27.98
C LYS A 341 18.29 6.21 27.42
N LYS A 342 19.30 6.11 28.32
CA LYS A 342 20.74 6.02 27.95
C LYS A 342 21.07 4.69 27.28
#